data_8fe87b00cd67a9e75693ee7bf5b3a043
#
_entry.id   8fe87b00cd67a9e75693ee7bf5b3a043
#
_cell.length_a   1.000
_cell.length_b   1.000
_cell.length_c   1.000
_cell.angle_alpha   90.00
_cell.angle_beta   90.00
_cell.angle_gamma   90.00
#
_symmetry.space_group_name_H-M   'P 1'
#
loop_
_entity.id
_entity.type
_entity.pdbx_description
1 polymer ?
#
loop_
_entity_poly.entity_id
_entity_poly.type
_entity_poly.pdbx_seq_one_letter_code
_entity_poly.pdbx_strand_id
1 'polypeptide(L)'
;VREFSAPATVTVAAEENLTDMVWANAERFGDTVGFRRRVDGTWVDVTTAEFAAQVLAVSKGLIAAGLQQGDRVGLMSRTRYEWNLFDFAIWSAGCITVPIYETSSAEQAEWILSDSEASAVVIETPQHRSELDTVLDDLPALRHVWQIDGPVSGEGTTAVAELTSLGSEVADERVHERRRAIGAEDTATLIYTSGTTGRPKGCVLTHRNLLAEVRGDLNAFPQLMQPGNSMLMFLPMAHVLARVITISCVYARLTLGHTGDVKNLVADLGSFRPTFVLAVPRVFEKVYNTAKQKAHGEGKGRIFDLAEETAVAYSRALSGSGKPSAVLRAKHFVFDKLVYSKLRASLGGRCIAAVSGGAPLGERLTHFFFGMGVPILEGYGLTETTAAAAVNVRDNYKIGTVGRPLAGTSIRIAEDGEVLVKGDVVFHRYWNNEAATEQSLEDGWFHTGDLGSLDEDGFLRITGRKKEIIVTAGGKNVAPAVLEDHMRAHPLISQCMVVGDQKPFIGVLVTLDPEFLPSWLEARGRPKDTSPSELANDPEMCAEVQKAVDEANQAVSKAEQIKQFRILPQDFAEDRGEMTPSLKVKRNKVAENYASEIEAIYSS
;
A
#
# COMPACT_ATOMS: atom_id res chain seq x y z
N VAL A 1 19.98 -2.03 -20.30
CA VAL A 1 21.02 -1.48 -19.42
C VAL A 1 21.07 -2.32 -18.14
N ARG A 2 22.24 -2.51 -17.56
CA ARG A 2 22.37 -3.25 -16.29
C ARG A 2 22.28 -2.38 -15.05
N GLU A 3 22.52 -1.09 -15.19
CA GLU A 3 22.47 -0.14 -14.08
C GLU A 3 21.99 1.21 -14.56
N PHE A 4 21.18 1.88 -13.73
CA PHE A 4 20.75 3.25 -13.94
C PHE A 4 20.68 3.99 -12.60
N SER A 5 21.24 5.20 -12.56
CA SER A 5 21.27 6.05 -11.36
C SER A 5 20.58 7.37 -11.65
N ALA A 6 19.63 7.75 -10.80
CA ALA A 6 19.04 9.09 -10.84
C ALA A 6 19.96 10.08 -10.10
N PRO A 7 20.15 11.30 -10.62
CA PRO A 7 20.93 12.32 -9.93
C PRO A 7 20.39 12.61 -8.52
N ALA A 8 21.29 12.81 -7.57
CA ALA A 8 20.98 13.21 -6.20
C ALA A 8 20.60 14.70 -6.15
N THR A 9 19.39 15.02 -6.56
CA THR A 9 18.86 16.41 -6.56
C THR A 9 18.26 16.83 -5.23
N VAL A 10 18.16 15.90 -4.28
CA VAL A 10 17.69 16.12 -2.92
C VAL A 10 18.78 15.72 -1.93
N THR A 11 18.90 16.46 -0.84
CA THR A 11 19.86 16.21 0.23
C THR A 11 19.20 16.29 1.59
N VAL A 12 19.76 15.60 2.57
CA VAL A 12 19.35 15.65 3.98
C VAL A 12 20.57 16.02 4.81
N ALA A 13 20.51 17.12 5.56
CA ALA A 13 21.58 17.53 6.46
C ALA A 13 21.63 16.63 7.72
N ALA A 14 22.79 16.53 8.34
CA ALA A 14 23.03 15.63 9.46
C ALA A 14 22.15 15.93 10.70
N GLU A 15 21.79 17.20 10.89
CA GLU A 15 20.98 17.68 12.03
C GLU A 15 19.46 17.65 11.77
N GLU A 16 19.03 17.39 10.54
CA GLU A 16 17.61 17.36 10.20
C GLU A 16 16.92 16.10 10.72
N ASN A 17 15.65 16.25 11.09
CA ASN A 17 14.78 15.12 11.44
C ASN A 17 13.32 15.40 11.05
N LEU A 18 12.48 14.39 11.15
CA LEU A 18 11.08 14.46 10.71
C LEU A 18 10.21 15.45 11.51
N THR A 19 10.59 15.78 12.75
CA THR A 19 9.81 16.70 13.57
C THR A 19 9.88 18.13 13.09
N ASP A 20 10.94 18.50 12.35
CA ASP A 20 11.15 19.88 11.89
C ASP A 20 9.98 20.40 11.06
N MET A 21 9.37 19.56 10.23
CA MET A 21 8.25 19.97 9.37
C MET A 21 7.03 20.46 10.15
N VAL A 22 6.76 19.89 11.32
CA VAL A 22 5.59 20.25 12.15
C VAL A 22 5.70 21.68 12.62
N TRP A 23 6.85 22.05 13.19
CA TRP A 23 7.08 23.41 13.72
C TRP A 23 7.32 24.44 12.63
N ALA A 24 8.06 24.08 11.58
CA ALA A 24 8.25 24.96 10.42
C ALA A 24 6.91 25.33 9.75
N ASN A 25 6.02 24.36 9.60
CA ASN A 25 4.68 24.61 9.05
C ASN A 25 3.83 25.48 9.98
N ALA A 26 3.85 25.22 11.28
CA ALA A 26 3.08 26.00 12.26
C ALA A 26 3.56 27.46 12.35
N GLU A 27 4.88 27.67 12.31
CA GLU A 27 5.49 29.00 12.41
C GLU A 27 5.23 29.85 11.15
N ARG A 28 5.39 29.25 9.98
CA ARG A 28 5.33 29.98 8.70
C ARG A 28 3.95 29.98 8.05
N PHE A 29 3.13 28.95 8.32
CA PHE A 29 1.87 28.67 7.64
C PHE A 29 0.79 28.20 8.61
N GLY A 30 0.76 28.76 9.83
CA GLY A 30 -0.08 28.30 10.93
C GLY A 30 -1.58 28.20 10.63
N ASP A 31 -2.10 29.04 9.74
CA ASP A 31 -3.52 29.06 9.37
C ASP A 31 -3.87 28.07 8.23
N THR A 32 -2.88 27.41 7.65
CA THR A 32 -3.11 26.43 6.59
C THR A 32 -3.81 25.19 7.15
N VAL A 33 -4.86 24.73 6.47
CA VAL A 33 -5.55 23.48 6.82
C VAL A 33 -4.66 22.32 6.43
N GLY A 34 -4.09 21.65 7.43
CA GLY A 34 -3.22 20.49 7.25
C GLY A 34 -3.98 19.17 7.27
N PHE A 35 -5.10 19.13 8.01
CA PHE A 35 -5.93 17.92 8.11
C PHE A 35 -7.41 18.26 8.07
N ARG A 36 -8.20 17.26 7.65
CA ARG A 36 -9.65 17.22 7.86
C ARG A 36 -10.00 15.93 8.58
N ARG A 37 -10.58 16.09 9.77
CA ARG A 37 -11.06 14.98 10.59
C ARG A 37 -12.55 14.79 10.39
N ARG A 38 -13.00 13.55 10.44
CA ARG A 38 -14.43 13.26 10.48
C ARG A 38 -14.93 13.24 11.92
N VAL A 39 -15.82 14.17 12.24
CA VAL A 39 -16.46 14.29 13.54
C VAL A 39 -17.97 14.30 13.30
N ASP A 40 -18.69 13.37 13.90
CA ASP A 40 -20.15 13.21 13.75
C ASP A 40 -20.63 13.27 12.27
N GLY A 41 -19.88 12.61 11.38
CA GLY A 41 -20.17 12.54 9.95
C GLY A 41 -19.78 13.77 9.13
N THR A 42 -19.22 14.81 9.75
CA THR A 42 -18.80 16.05 9.09
C THR A 42 -17.28 16.16 9.07
N TRP A 43 -16.73 16.72 7.98
CA TRP A 43 -15.31 17.04 7.89
C TRP A 43 -15.00 18.34 8.62
N VAL A 44 -14.10 18.28 9.61
CA VAL A 44 -13.66 19.41 10.44
C VAL A 44 -12.20 19.70 10.16
N ASP A 45 -11.88 20.96 9.88
CA ASP A 45 -10.54 21.40 9.58
C ASP A 45 -9.64 21.43 10.82
N VAL A 46 -8.37 21.06 10.65
CA VAL A 46 -7.29 21.21 11.63
C VAL A 46 -6.16 21.97 10.95
N THR A 47 -5.81 23.12 11.49
CA THR A 47 -4.71 23.93 10.94
C THR A 47 -3.35 23.36 11.34
N THR A 48 -2.30 23.78 10.63
CA THR A 48 -0.92 23.35 10.98
C THR A 48 -0.52 23.82 12.37
N ALA A 49 -0.99 25.00 12.83
CA ALA A 49 -0.76 25.48 14.19
C ALA A 49 -1.48 24.60 15.23
N GLU A 50 -2.74 24.24 14.98
CA GLU A 50 -3.50 23.34 15.86
C GLU A 50 -2.88 21.95 15.94
N PHE A 51 -2.42 21.42 14.81
CA PHE A 51 -1.73 20.13 14.78
C PHE A 51 -0.44 20.16 15.60
N ALA A 52 0.40 21.19 15.44
CA ALA A 52 1.62 21.36 16.22
C ALA A 52 1.33 21.47 17.72
N ALA A 53 0.29 22.20 18.10
CA ALA A 53 -0.13 22.30 19.51
C ALA A 53 -0.54 20.96 20.09
N GLN A 54 -1.27 20.13 19.34
CA GLN A 54 -1.65 18.79 19.76
C GLN A 54 -0.44 17.84 19.86
N VAL A 55 0.45 17.87 18.86
CA VAL A 55 1.71 17.11 18.90
C VAL A 55 2.52 17.48 20.14
N LEU A 56 2.66 18.76 20.44
CA LEU A 56 3.37 19.24 21.62
C LEU A 56 2.74 18.71 22.92
N ALA A 57 1.42 18.80 23.06
CA ALA A 57 0.71 18.35 24.26
C ALA A 57 0.87 16.84 24.49
N VAL A 58 0.73 16.02 23.45
CA VAL A 58 0.90 14.56 23.54
C VAL A 58 2.36 14.20 23.83
N SER A 59 3.32 14.88 23.19
CA SER A 59 4.76 14.67 23.45
C SER A 59 5.13 14.96 24.90
N LYS A 60 4.60 16.02 25.48
CA LYS A 60 4.77 16.35 26.91
C LYS A 60 4.25 15.22 27.79
N GLY A 61 3.10 14.63 27.43
CA GLY A 61 2.54 13.48 28.14
C GLY A 61 3.44 12.24 28.09
N LEU A 62 4.01 11.95 26.93
CA LEU A 62 4.97 10.84 26.78
C LEU A 62 6.23 11.05 27.64
N ILE A 63 6.75 12.25 27.69
CA ILE A 63 7.89 12.61 28.56
C ILE A 63 7.50 12.46 30.03
N ALA A 64 6.34 12.98 30.44
CA ALA A 64 5.83 12.86 31.81
C ALA A 64 5.61 11.41 32.23
N ALA A 65 5.23 10.53 31.34
CA ALA A 65 5.13 9.09 31.59
C ALA A 65 6.49 8.39 31.77
N GLY A 66 7.60 9.10 31.64
CA GLY A 66 8.96 8.59 31.86
C GLY A 66 9.63 7.96 30.66
N LEU A 67 9.08 8.14 29.46
CA LEU A 67 9.75 7.68 28.24
C LEU A 67 11.06 8.46 27.99
N GLN A 68 12.08 7.73 27.62
CA GLN A 68 13.41 8.27 27.36
C GLN A 68 13.70 8.40 25.87
N GLN A 69 14.74 9.17 25.55
CA GLN A 69 15.27 9.25 24.18
C GLN A 69 15.59 7.85 23.65
N GLY A 70 15.07 7.51 22.48
CA GLY A 70 15.29 6.21 21.85
C GLY A 70 14.36 5.09 22.32
N ASP A 71 13.47 5.32 23.25
CA ASP A 71 12.45 4.34 23.64
C ASP A 71 11.53 4.02 22.45
N ARG A 72 11.14 2.75 22.31
CA ARG A 72 10.23 2.28 21.27
C ARG A 72 8.81 2.33 21.78
N VAL A 73 7.93 2.89 20.97
CA VAL A 73 6.49 3.01 21.26
C VAL A 73 5.70 2.34 20.15
N GLY A 74 4.98 1.28 20.50
CA GLY A 74 4.06 0.60 19.59
C GLY A 74 2.87 1.50 19.24
N LEU A 75 2.40 1.42 17.99
CA LEU A 75 1.22 2.14 17.52
C LEU A 75 0.34 1.20 16.69
N MET A 76 -0.81 0.82 17.25
CA MET A 76 -1.75 -0.15 16.68
C MET A 76 -3.12 0.48 16.53
N SER A 77 -3.42 0.96 15.33
CA SER A 77 -4.66 1.66 15.01
C SER A 77 -4.98 1.56 13.54
N ARG A 78 -6.28 1.61 13.23
CA ARG A 78 -6.74 1.84 11.87
C ARG A 78 -6.27 3.21 11.37
N THR A 79 -6.44 3.43 10.07
CA THR A 79 -6.13 4.70 9.41
C THR A 79 -7.06 5.79 9.91
N ARG A 80 -6.51 6.71 10.69
CA ARG A 80 -7.22 7.84 11.30
C ARG A 80 -6.25 8.98 11.65
N TYR A 81 -6.80 10.16 11.94
CA TYR A 81 -6.02 11.35 12.26
C TYR A 81 -5.04 11.13 13.45
N GLU A 82 -5.47 10.45 14.50
CA GLU A 82 -4.66 10.18 15.67
C GLU A 82 -3.42 9.34 15.34
N TRP A 83 -3.45 8.55 14.27
CA TRP A 83 -2.28 7.81 13.83
C TRP A 83 -1.11 8.78 13.50
N ASN A 84 -1.37 9.81 12.69
CA ASN A 84 -0.37 10.84 12.41
C ASN A 84 -0.01 11.66 13.64
N LEU A 85 -0.97 12.01 14.48
CA LEU A 85 -0.74 12.74 15.70
C LEU A 85 0.24 12.00 16.63
N PHE A 86 0.03 10.71 16.87
CA PHE A 86 0.92 9.90 17.69
C PHE A 86 2.29 9.67 17.04
N ASP A 87 2.35 9.48 15.74
CA ASP A 87 3.62 9.28 15.04
C ASP A 87 4.55 10.49 15.25
N PHE A 88 4.06 11.69 14.97
CA PHE A 88 4.83 12.92 15.20
C PHE A 88 5.07 13.24 16.68
N ALA A 89 4.15 12.91 17.57
CA ALA A 89 4.33 13.09 19.00
C ALA A 89 5.40 12.16 19.58
N ILE A 90 5.43 10.91 19.16
CA ILE A 90 6.45 9.93 19.54
C ILE A 90 7.83 10.42 19.11
N TRP A 91 7.99 10.86 17.86
CA TRP A 91 9.25 11.44 17.39
C TRP A 91 9.65 12.70 18.16
N SER A 92 8.70 13.57 18.42
CA SER A 92 8.96 14.83 19.15
C SER A 92 9.36 14.61 20.60
N ALA A 93 8.93 13.51 21.20
CA ALA A 93 9.40 13.06 22.50
C ALA A 93 10.78 12.37 22.46
N GLY A 94 11.39 12.26 21.29
CA GLY A 94 12.68 11.60 21.07
C GLY A 94 12.59 10.08 20.98
N CYS A 95 11.41 9.54 20.79
CA CYS A 95 11.13 8.10 20.77
C CYS A 95 11.05 7.55 19.33
N ILE A 96 10.97 6.24 19.22
CA ILE A 96 10.92 5.48 17.96
C ILE A 96 9.55 4.84 17.82
N THR A 97 8.86 5.07 16.71
CA THR A 97 7.55 4.46 16.46
C THR A 97 7.70 3.04 15.94
N VAL A 98 6.93 2.11 16.50
CA VAL A 98 6.82 0.73 16.04
C VAL A 98 5.38 0.46 15.61
N PRO A 99 5.07 0.61 14.31
CA PRO A 99 3.72 0.38 13.81
C PRO A 99 3.34 -1.10 13.88
N ILE A 100 2.08 -1.34 14.26
CA ILE A 100 1.46 -2.65 14.32
C ILE A 100 0.14 -2.57 13.56
N TYR A 101 -0.12 -3.53 12.67
CA TYR A 101 -1.41 -3.57 11.99
C TYR A 101 -2.56 -3.79 12.98
N GLU A 102 -3.65 -3.07 12.81
CA GLU A 102 -4.84 -3.17 13.65
C GLU A 102 -5.49 -4.57 13.61
N THR A 103 -5.23 -5.32 12.54
CA THR A 103 -5.71 -6.69 12.33
C THR A 103 -4.79 -7.75 12.93
N SER A 104 -3.64 -7.37 13.47
CA SER A 104 -2.70 -8.30 14.08
C SER A 104 -3.31 -9.04 15.25
N SER A 105 -3.04 -10.35 15.34
CA SER A 105 -3.42 -11.15 16.51
C SER A 105 -2.62 -10.74 17.75
N ALA A 106 -3.07 -11.15 18.93
CA ALA A 106 -2.34 -10.95 20.17
C ALA A 106 -0.90 -11.50 20.12
N GLU A 107 -0.72 -12.69 19.53
CA GLU A 107 0.60 -13.31 19.34
C GLU A 107 1.50 -12.49 18.41
N GLN A 108 0.96 -11.95 17.30
CA GLN A 108 1.71 -11.09 16.40
C GLN A 108 2.11 -9.78 17.06
N ALA A 109 1.20 -9.15 17.80
CA ALA A 109 1.49 -7.93 18.54
C ALA A 109 2.52 -8.18 19.65
N GLU A 110 2.41 -9.29 20.38
CA GLU A 110 3.37 -9.71 21.39
C GLU A 110 4.78 -9.87 20.82
N TRP A 111 4.92 -10.55 19.66
CA TRP A 111 6.21 -10.68 19.00
C TRP A 111 6.83 -9.32 18.66
N ILE A 112 6.07 -8.42 18.04
CA ILE A 112 6.57 -7.10 17.61
C ILE A 112 6.98 -6.26 18.83
N LEU A 113 6.16 -6.24 19.88
CA LEU A 113 6.44 -5.47 21.10
C LEU A 113 7.61 -6.05 21.89
N SER A 114 7.73 -7.38 21.93
CA SER A 114 8.82 -8.06 22.61
C SER A 114 10.15 -7.88 21.87
N ASP A 115 10.19 -8.14 20.58
CA ASP A 115 11.40 -8.03 19.75
C ASP A 115 11.92 -6.60 19.66
N SER A 116 11.03 -5.62 19.56
CA SER A 116 11.37 -4.20 19.57
C SER A 116 11.72 -3.66 20.97
N GLU A 117 11.48 -4.44 22.01
CA GLU A 117 11.61 -4.02 23.41
C GLU A 117 10.83 -2.72 23.69
N ALA A 118 9.58 -2.65 23.19
CA ALA A 118 8.75 -1.46 23.32
C ALA A 118 8.44 -1.14 24.80
N SER A 119 8.62 0.12 25.17
CA SER A 119 8.35 0.61 26.53
C SER A 119 6.89 0.98 26.73
N ALA A 120 6.19 1.29 25.66
CA ALA A 120 4.78 1.66 25.64
C ALA A 120 4.12 1.24 24.34
N VAL A 121 2.80 1.18 24.35
CA VAL A 121 1.98 0.97 23.16
C VAL A 121 0.72 1.83 23.20
N VAL A 122 0.39 2.40 22.06
CA VAL A 122 -0.89 3.07 21.81
C VAL A 122 -1.72 2.13 20.96
N ILE A 123 -2.87 1.75 21.46
CA ILE A 123 -3.86 0.90 20.79
C ILE A 123 -5.14 1.68 20.52
N GLU A 124 -5.97 1.19 19.60
CA GLU A 124 -7.17 1.95 19.20
C GLU A 124 -8.38 1.65 20.09
N THR A 125 -8.78 0.38 20.20
CA THR A 125 -10.10 -0.03 20.67
C THR A 125 -10.05 -0.84 21.98
N PRO A 126 -11.19 -0.92 22.72
CA PRO A 126 -11.32 -1.85 23.84
C PRO A 126 -11.05 -3.32 23.46
N GLN A 127 -11.36 -3.72 22.22
CA GLN A 127 -11.07 -5.07 21.73
C GLN A 127 -9.56 -5.29 21.63
N HIS A 128 -8.81 -4.36 21.05
CA HIS A 128 -7.34 -4.42 21.04
C HIS A 128 -6.78 -4.53 22.45
N ARG A 129 -7.39 -3.82 23.42
CA ARG A 129 -7.01 -3.90 24.82
C ARG A 129 -7.20 -5.30 25.39
N SER A 130 -8.38 -5.89 25.16
CA SER A 130 -8.69 -7.24 25.64
C SER A 130 -7.74 -8.29 25.04
N GLU A 131 -7.40 -8.16 23.77
CA GLU A 131 -6.46 -9.06 23.09
C GLU A 131 -5.03 -8.90 23.64
N LEU A 132 -4.57 -7.65 23.82
CA LEU A 132 -3.25 -7.36 24.37
C LEU A 132 -3.11 -7.82 25.82
N ASP A 133 -4.15 -7.68 26.64
CA ASP A 133 -4.16 -8.10 28.04
C ASP A 133 -3.85 -9.60 28.21
N THR A 134 -4.13 -10.43 27.18
CA THR A 134 -3.83 -11.86 27.22
C THR A 134 -2.33 -12.19 27.12
N VAL A 135 -1.51 -11.25 26.67
CA VAL A 135 -0.06 -11.44 26.46
C VAL A 135 0.82 -10.47 27.27
N LEU A 136 0.23 -9.62 28.11
CA LEU A 136 0.97 -8.62 28.89
C LEU A 136 2.05 -9.23 29.78
N ASP A 137 1.81 -10.41 30.35
CA ASP A 137 2.77 -11.10 31.21
C ASP A 137 4.06 -11.48 30.48
N ASP A 138 3.99 -11.62 29.16
CA ASP A 138 5.12 -11.93 28.28
C ASP A 138 5.86 -10.66 27.79
N LEU A 139 5.43 -9.49 28.23
CA LEU A 139 5.95 -8.17 27.83
C LEU A 139 6.50 -7.36 29.00
N PRO A 140 7.58 -7.82 29.68
CA PRO A 140 8.11 -7.18 30.88
C PRO A 140 8.66 -5.76 30.65
N ALA A 141 9.07 -5.42 29.42
CA ALA A 141 9.55 -4.08 29.08
C ALA A 141 8.41 -3.07 28.88
N LEU A 142 7.20 -3.53 28.62
CA LEU A 142 6.03 -2.69 28.34
C LEU A 142 5.48 -2.12 29.66
N ARG A 143 5.61 -0.80 29.83
CA ARG A 143 5.21 -0.10 31.06
C ARG A 143 3.87 0.62 30.95
N HIS A 144 3.49 1.02 29.72
CA HIS A 144 2.30 1.83 29.47
C HIS A 144 1.50 1.29 28.30
N VAL A 145 0.17 1.30 28.46
CA VAL A 145 -0.78 1.02 27.38
C VAL A 145 -1.80 2.16 27.39
N TRP A 146 -1.88 2.89 26.28
CA TRP A 146 -2.87 3.95 26.08
C TRP A 146 -3.84 3.54 24.99
N GLN A 147 -5.11 3.92 25.16
CA GLN A 147 -6.19 3.55 24.25
C GLN A 147 -6.80 4.81 23.61
N ILE A 148 -6.80 4.87 22.29
CA ILE A 148 -7.29 6.04 21.52
C ILE A 148 -8.78 6.25 21.74
N ASP A 149 -9.59 5.20 21.55
CA ASP A 149 -11.01 5.24 21.88
C ASP A 149 -11.20 4.99 23.37
N GLY A 150 -12.02 5.80 24.01
CA GLY A 150 -12.34 5.61 25.40
C GLY A 150 -13.01 4.25 25.67
N PRO A 151 -13.06 3.79 26.92
CA PRO A 151 -13.72 2.55 27.27
C PRO A 151 -15.21 2.60 26.93
N VAL A 152 -15.76 1.45 26.53
CA VAL A 152 -17.17 1.30 26.15
C VAL A 152 -18.14 1.75 27.24
N SER A 153 -17.74 1.68 28.51
CA SER A 153 -18.55 2.08 29.67
C SER A 153 -18.66 3.60 29.91
N GLY A 154 -17.97 4.43 29.11
CA GLY A 154 -17.94 5.88 29.30
C GLY A 154 -17.16 6.36 30.55
N GLU A 155 -16.65 5.46 31.36
CA GLU A 155 -15.74 5.75 32.46
C GLU A 155 -14.30 5.56 31.98
N GLY A 156 -13.59 6.66 31.78
CA GLY A 156 -12.21 6.68 31.34
C GLY A 156 -11.96 7.74 30.27
N THR A 157 -10.70 7.98 30.02
CA THR A 157 -10.26 9.04 29.12
C THR A 157 -9.61 8.45 27.86
N THR A 158 -9.64 9.21 26.77
CA THR A 158 -8.91 8.88 25.55
C THR A 158 -7.40 9.00 25.77
N ALA A 159 -6.60 8.27 25.00
CA ALA A 159 -5.14 8.37 25.07
C ALA A 159 -4.63 9.81 24.88
N VAL A 160 -5.23 10.56 23.94
CA VAL A 160 -4.86 11.97 23.71
C VAL A 160 -5.15 12.83 24.93
N ALA A 161 -6.33 12.69 25.53
CA ALA A 161 -6.72 13.47 26.72
C ALA A 161 -5.88 13.09 27.94
N GLU A 162 -5.64 11.80 28.16
CA GLU A 162 -4.81 11.30 29.24
C GLU A 162 -3.39 11.84 29.17
N LEU A 163 -2.75 11.71 28.02
CA LEU A 163 -1.38 12.19 27.82
C LEU A 163 -1.28 13.72 27.88
N THR A 164 -2.26 14.44 27.34
CA THR A 164 -2.33 15.91 27.43
C THR A 164 -2.41 16.36 28.87
N SER A 165 -3.25 15.71 29.68
CA SER A 165 -3.37 16.01 31.12
C SER A 165 -2.09 15.66 31.89
N LEU A 166 -1.52 14.49 31.63
CA LEU A 166 -0.28 14.04 32.29
C LEU A 166 0.91 14.98 31.99
N GLY A 167 0.97 15.52 30.78
CA GLY A 167 2.04 16.43 30.38
C GLY A 167 1.83 17.90 30.74
N SER A 168 0.73 18.27 31.41
CA SER A 168 0.37 19.67 31.64
C SER A 168 1.45 20.52 32.33
N GLU A 169 2.21 19.92 33.24
CA GLU A 169 3.28 20.58 34.00
C GLU A 169 4.66 20.48 33.34
N VAL A 170 4.78 19.75 32.21
CA VAL A 170 6.03 19.65 31.48
C VAL A 170 6.21 20.92 30.63
N ALA A 171 7.38 21.55 30.76
CA ALA A 171 7.70 22.73 29.94
C ALA A 171 7.83 22.38 28.45
N ASP A 172 7.34 23.24 27.58
CA ASP A 172 7.42 23.07 26.11
C ASP A 172 8.85 22.84 25.64
N GLU A 173 9.83 23.54 26.26
CA GLU A 173 11.24 23.43 25.95
C GLU A 173 11.78 21.99 26.11
N ARG A 174 11.22 21.18 27.01
CA ARG A 174 11.61 19.77 27.15
C ARG A 174 11.37 18.97 25.87
N VAL A 175 10.27 19.24 25.18
CA VAL A 175 10.00 18.62 23.87
C VAL A 175 11.01 19.11 22.83
N HIS A 176 11.26 20.42 22.80
CA HIS A 176 12.23 21.01 21.86
C HIS A 176 13.65 20.52 22.07
N GLU A 177 14.09 20.34 23.33
CA GLU A 177 15.37 19.71 23.65
C GLU A 177 15.47 18.28 23.10
N ARG A 178 14.40 17.46 23.33
CA ARG A 178 14.34 16.08 22.85
C ARG A 178 14.42 15.99 21.34
N ARG A 179 13.64 16.77 20.62
CA ARG A 179 13.62 16.74 19.17
C ARG A 179 14.89 17.30 18.51
N ARG A 180 15.55 18.31 19.11
CA ARG A 180 16.84 18.85 18.63
C ARG A 180 17.99 17.88 18.84
N ALA A 181 17.87 16.97 19.78
CA ALA A 181 18.87 15.93 20.01
C ALA A 181 18.81 14.81 18.95
N ILE A 182 17.80 14.81 18.08
CA ILE A 182 17.64 13.81 17.00
C ILE A 182 18.41 14.29 15.76
N GLY A 183 19.34 13.47 15.28
CA GLY A 183 19.99 13.65 13.99
C GLY A 183 19.37 12.80 12.88
N ALA A 184 19.78 13.08 11.65
CA ALA A 184 19.28 12.37 10.47
C ALA A 184 19.57 10.85 10.52
N GLU A 185 20.67 10.45 11.11
CA GLU A 185 21.08 9.04 11.22
C GLU A 185 20.41 8.29 12.37
N ASP A 186 19.67 8.99 13.24
CA ASP A 186 18.95 8.33 14.32
C ASP A 186 17.75 7.51 13.78
N THR A 187 17.46 6.41 14.44
CA THR A 187 16.33 5.56 14.11
C THR A 187 15.01 6.30 14.33
N ALA A 188 14.19 6.38 13.29
CA ALA A 188 12.84 6.94 13.36
C ALA A 188 11.79 5.88 13.66
N THR A 189 11.94 4.69 13.09
CA THR A 189 10.92 3.67 13.17
C THR A 189 11.48 2.27 12.92
N LEU A 190 10.82 1.27 13.51
CA LEU A 190 11.03 -0.14 13.21
C LEU A 190 9.76 -0.66 12.54
N ILE A 191 9.83 -1.00 11.26
CA ILE A 191 8.69 -1.56 10.53
C ILE A 191 8.89 -3.04 10.35
N TYR A 192 7.99 -3.85 10.90
CA TYR A 192 8.05 -5.29 10.84
C TYR A 192 7.47 -5.82 9.54
N THR A 193 8.28 -6.57 8.79
CA THR A 193 7.88 -7.20 7.53
C THR A 193 7.67 -8.68 7.71
N SER A 194 6.56 -9.20 7.21
CA SER A 194 6.34 -10.63 7.09
C SER A 194 7.21 -11.19 5.96
N GLY A 195 8.31 -11.81 6.31
CA GLY A 195 9.05 -12.64 5.36
C GLY A 195 8.22 -13.86 4.95
N THR A 196 8.54 -14.45 3.80
CA THR A 196 7.90 -15.70 3.33
C THR A 196 8.20 -16.90 4.23
N THR A 197 9.20 -16.78 5.09
CA THR A 197 9.63 -17.82 6.04
C THR A 197 10.04 -17.19 7.37
N GLY A 198 9.44 -17.66 8.48
CA GLY A 198 9.79 -17.25 9.83
C GLY A 198 8.98 -16.07 10.38
N ARG A 199 9.42 -15.58 11.54
CA ARG A 199 8.80 -14.44 12.21
C ARG A 199 9.11 -13.12 11.48
N PRO A 200 8.22 -12.12 11.55
CA PRO A 200 8.48 -10.79 10.99
C PRO A 200 9.78 -10.19 11.51
N LYS A 201 10.50 -9.51 10.63
CA LYS A 201 11.76 -8.82 10.92
C LYS A 201 11.53 -7.31 10.96
N GLY A 202 12.11 -6.63 11.96
CA GLY A 202 12.03 -5.19 12.08
C GLY A 202 13.03 -4.47 11.16
N CYS A 203 12.54 -3.78 10.14
CA CYS A 203 13.37 -2.89 9.32
C CYS A 203 13.66 -1.60 10.08
N VAL A 204 14.92 -1.28 10.29
CA VAL A 204 15.35 -0.04 10.90
C VAL A 204 15.41 1.06 9.85
N LEU A 205 14.49 2.02 9.93
CA LEU A 205 14.48 3.21 9.10
C LEU A 205 14.89 4.43 9.92
N THR A 206 15.82 5.20 9.38
CA THR A 206 16.32 6.45 9.99
C THR A 206 15.48 7.65 9.56
N HIS A 207 15.65 8.76 10.27
CA HIS A 207 15.08 10.05 9.85
C HIS A 207 15.58 10.43 8.44
N ARG A 208 16.85 10.14 8.12
CA ARG A 208 17.40 10.34 6.76
C ARG A 208 16.65 9.54 5.72
N ASN A 209 16.42 8.24 5.96
CA ASN A 209 15.68 7.40 5.01
C ASN A 209 14.32 8.01 4.67
N LEU A 210 13.55 8.38 5.68
CA LEU A 210 12.20 8.93 5.50
C LEU A 210 12.23 10.33 4.86
N LEU A 211 13.15 11.20 5.25
CA LEU A 211 13.29 12.54 4.64
C LEU A 211 13.76 12.46 3.18
N ALA A 212 14.66 11.54 2.85
CA ALA A 212 15.10 11.31 1.48
C ALA A 212 13.94 10.86 0.59
N GLU A 213 13.11 9.94 1.08
CA GLU A 213 11.91 9.49 0.38
C GLU A 213 10.90 10.62 0.20
N VAL A 214 10.57 11.35 1.27
CA VAL A 214 9.65 12.50 1.23
C VAL A 214 10.10 13.53 0.18
N ARG A 215 11.37 13.90 0.18
CA ARG A 215 11.92 14.86 -0.79
C ARG A 215 11.98 14.28 -2.20
N GLY A 216 12.21 12.98 -2.32
CA GLY A 216 12.11 12.25 -3.57
C GLY A 216 10.68 12.29 -4.15
N ASP A 217 9.67 12.07 -3.32
CA ASP A 217 8.26 12.17 -3.70
C ASP A 217 7.88 13.57 -4.19
N LEU A 218 8.33 14.62 -3.49
CA LEU A 218 8.07 15.99 -3.90
C LEU A 218 8.74 16.31 -5.24
N ASN A 219 9.94 15.79 -5.46
CA ASN A 219 10.67 15.94 -6.72
C ASN A 219 9.99 15.18 -7.88
N ALA A 220 9.48 13.97 -7.60
CA ALA A 220 8.80 13.13 -8.59
C ALA A 220 7.40 13.65 -8.94
N PHE A 221 6.68 14.18 -7.98
CA PHE A 221 5.27 14.58 -8.11
C PHE A 221 5.01 16.04 -7.73
N PRO A 222 5.70 17.03 -8.35
CA PRO A 222 5.56 18.43 -7.95
C PRO A 222 4.15 18.99 -8.16
N GLN A 223 3.38 18.44 -9.11
CA GLN A 223 1.99 18.85 -9.35
C GLN A 223 1.03 18.30 -8.29
N LEU A 224 1.38 17.19 -7.62
CA LEU A 224 0.56 16.58 -6.57
C LEU A 224 0.96 17.07 -5.18
N MET A 225 2.27 17.13 -4.90
CA MET A 225 2.84 17.44 -3.60
C MET A 225 3.05 18.96 -3.42
N GLN A 226 1.96 19.70 -3.38
CA GLN A 226 1.97 21.16 -3.20
C GLN A 226 0.78 21.65 -2.37
N PRO A 227 0.91 22.81 -1.70
CA PRO A 227 -0.19 23.43 -0.98
C PRO A 227 -1.43 23.65 -1.85
N GLY A 228 -2.60 23.49 -1.27
CA GLY A 228 -3.89 23.58 -1.97
C GLY A 228 -4.40 22.24 -2.52
N ASN A 229 -3.55 21.25 -2.63
CA ASN A 229 -3.95 19.88 -2.94
C ASN A 229 -4.40 19.12 -1.67
N SER A 230 -5.06 18.01 -1.87
CA SER A 230 -5.61 17.20 -0.80
C SER A 230 -5.57 15.72 -1.12
N MET A 231 -5.49 14.89 -0.10
CA MET A 231 -5.51 13.45 -0.21
C MET A 231 -6.35 12.83 0.91
N LEU A 232 -7.12 11.80 0.57
CA LEU A 232 -7.81 10.96 1.54
C LEU A 232 -7.05 9.64 1.66
N MET A 233 -6.42 9.42 2.81
CA MET A 233 -5.72 8.16 3.10
C MET A 233 -6.70 7.13 3.62
N PHE A 234 -6.68 5.95 3.02
CA PHE A 234 -7.49 4.79 3.44
C PHE A 234 -6.69 3.48 3.49
N LEU A 235 -5.42 3.50 3.06
CA LEU A 235 -4.53 2.35 3.21
C LEU A 235 -4.06 2.22 4.66
N PRO A 236 -3.65 1.00 5.09
CA PRO A 236 -3.10 0.80 6.44
C PRO A 236 -1.87 1.66 6.69
N MET A 237 -1.91 2.49 7.74
CA MET A 237 -0.81 3.39 8.12
C MET A 237 0.41 2.64 8.68
N ALA A 238 0.23 1.40 9.14
CA ALA A 238 1.35 0.55 9.53
C ALA A 238 2.22 0.10 8.33
N HIS A 239 1.70 0.19 7.11
CA HIS A 239 2.46 -0.08 5.89
C HIS A 239 3.29 1.15 5.49
N VAL A 240 4.55 0.94 5.10
CA VAL A 240 5.50 2.02 4.78
C VAL A 240 4.98 2.97 3.70
N LEU A 241 4.32 2.47 2.65
CA LEU A 241 3.82 3.30 1.54
C LEU A 241 2.79 4.35 2.01
N ALA A 242 1.76 3.92 2.73
CA ALA A 242 0.75 4.84 3.26
C ALA A 242 1.37 5.87 4.21
N ARG A 243 2.26 5.41 5.08
CA ARG A 243 2.91 6.25 6.07
C ARG A 243 3.79 7.32 5.45
N VAL A 244 4.67 6.96 4.51
CA VAL A 244 5.57 7.90 3.84
C VAL A 244 4.78 8.94 3.05
N ILE A 245 3.75 8.55 2.33
CA ILE A 245 2.92 9.49 1.57
C ILE A 245 2.19 10.48 2.50
N THR A 246 1.70 10.03 3.66
CA THR A 246 1.11 10.97 4.64
C THR A 246 2.15 11.93 5.22
N ILE A 247 3.37 11.47 5.48
CA ILE A 247 4.48 12.33 5.90
C ILE A 247 4.81 13.35 4.79
N SER A 248 4.84 12.92 3.54
CA SER A 248 5.03 13.81 2.37
C SER A 248 3.93 14.87 2.28
N CYS A 249 2.68 14.50 2.55
CA CYS A 249 1.55 15.44 2.61
C CYS A 249 1.73 16.48 3.72
N VAL A 250 2.15 16.06 4.90
CA VAL A 250 2.43 16.99 6.02
C VAL A 250 3.58 17.93 5.64
N TYR A 251 4.65 17.41 5.10
CA TYR A 251 5.81 18.20 4.67
C TYR A 251 5.43 19.26 3.62
N ALA A 252 4.63 18.89 2.63
CA ALA A 252 4.24 19.75 1.52
C ALA A 252 2.99 20.59 1.81
N ARG A 253 2.40 20.47 3.00
CA ARG A 253 1.20 21.19 3.44
C ARG A 253 -0.04 20.90 2.58
N LEU A 254 -0.24 19.65 2.19
CA LEU A 254 -1.51 19.21 1.65
C LEU A 254 -2.55 19.10 2.76
N THR A 255 -3.82 19.16 2.38
CA THR A 255 -4.91 18.83 3.29
C THR A 255 -5.09 17.31 3.29
N LEU A 256 -4.80 16.66 4.42
CA LEU A 256 -4.87 15.22 4.58
C LEU A 256 -6.13 14.82 5.36
N GLY A 257 -6.94 13.93 4.78
CA GLY A 257 -8.03 13.25 5.47
C GLY A 257 -7.74 11.76 5.61
N HIS A 258 -8.48 11.10 6.49
CA HIS A 258 -8.36 9.67 6.73
C HIS A 258 -9.72 8.99 6.73
N THR A 259 -9.79 7.76 6.26
CA THR A 259 -10.90 6.85 6.49
C THR A 259 -10.36 5.43 6.73
N GLY A 260 -10.84 4.78 7.78
CA GLY A 260 -10.56 3.37 8.07
C GLY A 260 -11.63 2.42 7.52
N ASP A 261 -12.69 2.96 6.92
CA ASP A 261 -13.84 2.19 6.41
C ASP A 261 -13.81 2.12 4.88
N VAL A 262 -13.20 1.06 4.37
CA VAL A 262 -13.12 0.81 2.91
C VAL A 262 -14.49 0.55 2.29
N LYS A 263 -15.49 0.11 3.05
CA LYS A 263 -16.85 -0.14 2.54
C LYS A 263 -17.53 1.15 2.10
N ASN A 264 -17.26 2.27 2.77
CA ASN A 264 -17.80 3.59 2.46
C ASN A 264 -16.84 4.47 1.63
N LEU A 265 -15.78 3.89 1.10
CA LEU A 265 -14.70 4.64 0.42
C LEU A 265 -15.22 5.56 -0.70
N VAL A 266 -16.13 5.10 -1.55
CA VAL A 266 -16.68 5.92 -2.65
C VAL A 266 -17.43 7.13 -2.13
N ALA A 267 -18.24 6.95 -1.08
CA ALA A 267 -18.96 8.06 -0.43
C ALA A 267 -17.98 9.04 0.23
N ASP A 268 -16.94 8.54 0.87
CA ASP A 268 -15.90 9.35 1.51
C ASP A 268 -15.08 10.13 0.48
N LEU A 269 -14.70 9.51 -0.65
CA LEU A 269 -14.05 10.19 -1.78
C LEU A 269 -14.95 11.29 -2.35
N GLY A 270 -16.24 11.03 -2.50
CA GLY A 270 -17.23 11.99 -2.97
C GLY A 270 -17.38 13.21 -2.06
N SER A 271 -17.35 13.03 -0.76
CA SER A 271 -17.49 14.11 0.24
C SER A 271 -16.18 14.88 0.50
N PHE A 272 -15.05 14.18 0.54
CA PHE A 272 -13.73 14.79 0.77
C PHE A 272 -13.19 15.48 -0.48
N ARG A 273 -13.39 14.89 -1.66
CA ARG A 273 -12.95 15.37 -2.97
C ARG A 273 -11.43 15.58 -3.06
N PRO A 274 -10.62 14.51 -2.94
CA PRO A 274 -9.17 14.60 -3.00
C PRO A 274 -8.69 15.02 -4.39
N THR A 275 -7.53 15.67 -4.45
CA THR A 275 -6.87 16.03 -5.72
C THR A 275 -5.99 14.90 -6.27
N PHE A 276 -5.59 13.95 -5.43
CA PHE A 276 -4.99 12.70 -5.89
C PHE A 276 -5.35 11.55 -4.95
N VAL A 277 -5.20 10.32 -5.46
CA VAL A 277 -5.50 9.07 -4.75
C VAL A 277 -4.25 8.19 -4.74
N LEU A 278 -3.94 7.65 -3.58
CA LEU A 278 -2.97 6.55 -3.42
C LEU A 278 -3.74 5.26 -3.16
N ALA A 279 -3.50 4.24 -3.97
CA ALA A 279 -4.14 2.96 -3.77
C ALA A 279 -3.27 1.78 -4.23
N VAL A 280 -3.70 0.59 -3.89
CA VAL A 280 -3.19 -0.66 -4.46
C VAL A 280 -4.01 -1.03 -5.70
N PRO A 281 -3.48 -1.86 -6.62
CA PRO A 281 -4.17 -2.22 -7.87
C PRO A 281 -5.61 -2.66 -7.70
N ARG A 282 -5.90 -3.45 -6.66
CA ARG A 282 -7.24 -3.98 -6.38
C ARG A 282 -8.32 -2.89 -6.25
N VAL A 283 -7.97 -1.73 -5.72
CA VAL A 283 -8.91 -0.61 -5.59
C VAL A 283 -9.31 -0.07 -6.97
N PHE A 284 -8.36 0.10 -7.87
CA PHE A 284 -8.62 0.58 -9.24
C PHE A 284 -9.42 -0.46 -10.05
N GLU A 285 -9.07 -1.73 -9.92
CA GLU A 285 -9.84 -2.85 -10.52
C GLU A 285 -11.29 -2.82 -10.05
N LYS A 286 -11.52 -2.64 -8.75
CA LYS A 286 -12.85 -2.58 -8.17
C LYS A 286 -13.65 -1.37 -8.66
N VAL A 287 -13.06 -0.20 -8.73
CA VAL A 287 -13.70 1.01 -9.29
C VAL A 287 -14.12 0.78 -10.73
N TYR A 288 -13.23 0.25 -11.55
CA TYR A 288 -13.50 -0.07 -12.95
C TYR A 288 -14.61 -1.13 -13.09
N ASN A 289 -14.48 -2.26 -12.39
CA ASN A 289 -15.42 -3.37 -12.48
C ASN A 289 -16.83 -2.97 -12.02
N THR A 290 -16.93 -2.21 -10.93
CA THR A 290 -18.22 -1.71 -10.42
C THR A 290 -18.90 -0.80 -11.44
N ALA A 291 -18.16 0.10 -12.06
CA ALA A 291 -18.69 1.00 -13.08
C ALA A 291 -19.15 0.25 -14.33
N LYS A 292 -18.35 -0.71 -14.80
CA LYS A 292 -18.68 -1.56 -15.96
C LYS A 292 -19.94 -2.38 -15.70
N GLN A 293 -20.02 -3.02 -14.54
CA GLN A 293 -21.16 -3.83 -14.12
C GLN A 293 -22.44 -2.99 -14.04
N LYS A 294 -22.38 -1.81 -13.43
CA LYS A 294 -23.51 -0.89 -13.35
C LYS A 294 -23.99 -0.49 -14.73
N ALA A 295 -23.09 -0.16 -15.64
CA ALA A 295 -23.45 0.20 -17.02
C ALA A 295 -24.13 -0.96 -17.76
N HIS A 296 -23.62 -2.18 -17.62
CA HIS A 296 -24.23 -3.37 -18.20
C HIS A 296 -25.60 -3.67 -17.60
N GLY A 297 -25.76 -3.54 -16.28
CA GLY A 297 -27.04 -3.73 -15.60
C GLY A 297 -28.11 -2.69 -15.97
N GLU A 298 -27.71 -1.46 -16.33
CA GLU A 298 -28.58 -0.39 -16.80
C GLU A 298 -28.86 -0.44 -18.33
N GLY A 299 -28.38 -1.46 -19.03
CA GLY A 299 -28.52 -1.58 -20.49
C GLY A 299 -27.57 -0.65 -21.29
N LYS A 300 -26.60 -0.06 -20.65
CA LYS A 300 -25.60 0.86 -21.24
C LYS A 300 -24.22 0.22 -21.43
N GLY A 301 -24.12 -1.11 -21.27
CA GLY A 301 -22.86 -1.84 -21.32
C GLY A 301 -22.09 -1.62 -22.60
N ARG A 302 -22.76 -1.63 -23.76
CA ARG A 302 -22.13 -1.39 -25.07
C ARG A 302 -21.50 0.01 -25.17
N ILE A 303 -22.12 1.02 -24.56
CA ILE A 303 -21.59 2.39 -24.52
C ILE A 303 -20.33 2.41 -23.67
N PHE A 304 -20.34 1.72 -22.52
CA PHE A 304 -19.17 1.61 -21.64
C PHE A 304 -18.01 0.90 -22.35
N ASP A 305 -18.27 -0.23 -23.02
CA ASP A 305 -17.24 -1.00 -23.74
C ASP A 305 -16.58 -0.17 -24.86
N LEU A 306 -17.38 0.58 -25.63
CA LEU A 306 -16.85 1.50 -26.66
C LEU A 306 -16.06 2.67 -26.03
N ALA A 307 -16.50 3.18 -24.90
CA ALA A 307 -15.77 4.22 -24.15
C ALA A 307 -14.43 3.68 -23.64
N GLU A 308 -14.41 2.45 -23.11
CA GLU A 308 -13.18 1.77 -22.69
C GLU A 308 -12.19 1.61 -23.83
N GLU A 309 -12.62 1.05 -24.96
CA GLU A 309 -11.78 0.90 -26.16
C GLU A 309 -11.21 2.24 -26.64
N THR A 310 -12.04 3.29 -26.62
CA THR A 310 -11.64 4.65 -27.00
C THR A 310 -10.60 5.22 -26.03
N ALA A 311 -10.79 5.05 -24.71
CA ALA A 311 -9.84 5.51 -23.71
C ALA A 311 -8.48 4.82 -23.84
N VAL A 312 -8.49 3.50 -24.00
CA VAL A 312 -7.27 2.70 -24.19
C VAL A 312 -6.54 3.12 -25.47
N ALA A 313 -7.26 3.25 -26.58
CA ALA A 313 -6.68 3.68 -27.87
C ALA A 313 -6.11 5.11 -27.78
N TYR A 314 -6.81 6.01 -27.11
CA TYR A 314 -6.36 7.38 -26.89
C TYR A 314 -5.07 7.45 -26.06
N SER A 315 -5.02 6.71 -24.96
CA SER A 315 -3.82 6.61 -24.12
C SER A 315 -2.63 5.99 -24.87
N ARG A 316 -2.85 4.94 -25.64
CA ARG A 316 -1.79 4.32 -26.46
C ARG A 316 -1.25 5.28 -27.52
N ALA A 317 -2.11 6.07 -28.15
CA ALA A 317 -1.69 7.08 -29.10
C ALA A 317 -0.85 8.19 -28.46
N LEU A 318 -1.17 8.59 -27.21
CA LEU A 318 -0.39 9.58 -26.45
C LEU A 318 0.96 9.02 -25.98
N SER A 319 1.02 7.74 -25.62
CA SER A 319 2.25 7.08 -25.14
C SER A 319 3.21 6.69 -26.28
N GLY A 320 2.73 6.63 -27.49
CA GLY A 320 3.51 6.33 -28.68
C GLY A 320 4.12 7.58 -29.33
N SER A 321 4.77 7.38 -30.46
CA SER A 321 5.37 8.47 -31.25
C SER A 321 4.35 9.33 -32.01
N GLY A 322 3.04 9.02 -31.92
CA GLY A 322 1.96 9.64 -32.67
C GLY A 322 1.02 10.48 -31.80
N LYS A 323 0.29 11.39 -32.48
CA LYS A 323 -0.84 12.10 -31.85
C LYS A 323 -2.14 11.35 -32.13
N PRO A 324 -3.14 11.38 -31.24
CA PRO A 324 -4.45 10.82 -31.51
C PRO A 324 -5.05 11.42 -32.80
N SER A 325 -5.66 10.58 -33.64
CA SER A 325 -6.34 11.04 -34.86
C SER A 325 -7.50 11.97 -34.53
N ALA A 326 -7.93 12.79 -35.51
CA ALA A 326 -9.08 13.68 -35.32
C ALA A 326 -10.36 12.92 -34.94
N VAL A 327 -10.58 11.75 -35.54
CA VAL A 327 -11.71 10.86 -35.23
C VAL A 327 -11.62 10.33 -33.80
N LEU A 328 -10.45 9.90 -33.37
CA LEU A 328 -10.24 9.41 -32.00
C LEU A 328 -10.44 10.51 -30.96
N ARG A 329 -9.99 11.73 -31.24
CA ARG A 329 -10.24 12.90 -30.39
C ARG A 329 -11.72 13.23 -30.28
N ALA A 330 -12.45 13.18 -31.39
CA ALA A 330 -13.90 13.41 -31.38
C ALA A 330 -14.65 12.36 -30.58
N LYS A 331 -14.34 11.08 -30.77
CA LYS A 331 -14.89 9.97 -29.95
C LYS A 331 -14.58 10.15 -28.47
N HIS A 332 -13.34 10.45 -28.14
CA HIS A 332 -12.90 10.70 -26.75
C HIS A 332 -13.71 11.84 -26.12
N PHE A 333 -13.92 12.95 -26.82
CA PHE A 333 -14.71 14.08 -26.34
C PHE A 333 -16.17 13.69 -26.04
N VAL A 334 -16.79 12.88 -26.91
CA VAL A 334 -18.17 12.38 -26.67
C VAL A 334 -18.22 11.48 -25.46
N PHE A 335 -17.30 10.52 -25.33
CA PHE A 335 -17.26 9.60 -24.19
C PHE A 335 -16.82 10.29 -22.91
N ASP A 336 -16.09 11.38 -22.98
CA ASP A 336 -15.79 12.21 -21.80
C ASP A 336 -17.07 12.67 -21.11
N LYS A 337 -18.02 13.20 -21.87
CA LYS A 337 -19.32 13.64 -21.35
C LYS A 337 -20.23 12.50 -20.91
N LEU A 338 -20.22 11.38 -21.62
CA LEU A 338 -21.14 10.27 -21.37
C LEU A 338 -20.67 9.33 -20.26
N VAL A 339 -19.36 9.10 -20.16
CA VAL A 339 -18.78 8.06 -19.31
C VAL A 339 -17.68 8.58 -18.39
N TYR A 340 -16.61 9.20 -18.94
CA TYR A 340 -15.41 9.50 -18.16
C TYR A 340 -15.65 10.53 -17.06
N SER A 341 -16.45 11.54 -17.30
CA SER A 341 -16.81 12.54 -16.28
C SER A 341 -17.50 11.92 -15.07
N LYS A 342 -18.33 10.88 -15.28
CA LYS A 342 -19.00 10.15 -14.20
C LYS A 342 -18.04 9.28 -13.41
N LEU A 343 -17.07 8.67 -14.09
CA LEU A 343 -16.00 7.89 -13.43
C LEU A 343 -15.12 8.81 -12.59
N ARG A 344 -14.75 9.97 -13.12
CA ARG A 344 -14.00 10.96 -12.34
C ARG A 344 -14.79 11.48 -11.14
N ALA A 345 -16.11 11.62 -11.28
CA ALA A 345 -16.97 12.00 -10.16
C ALA A 345 -16.97 10.98 -9.02
N SER A 346 -16.85 9.69 -9.32
CA SER A 346 -16.72 8.64 -8.28
C SER A 346 -15.42 8.74 -7.47
N LEU A 347 -14.39 9.40 -8.02
CA LEU A 347 -13.15 9.73 -7.32
C LEU A 347 -13.19 11.13 -6.67
N GLY A 348 -14.37 11.75 -6.56
CA GLY A 348 -14.56 13.07 -5.96
C GLY A 348 -14.58 14.24 -6.97
N GLY A 349 -14.33 14.01 -8.25
CA GLY A 349 -14.41 15.00 -9.33
C GLY A 349 -13.26 16.01 -9.40
N ARG A 350 -12.31 15.98 -8.48
CA ARG A 350 -11.11 16.85 -8.44
C ARG A 350 -9.79 16.08 -8.61
N CYS A 351 -9.85 14.76 -8.72
CA CYS A 351 -8.67 13.92 -8.83
C CYS A 351 -7.96 14.14 -10.16
N ILE A 352 -6.71 14.57 -10.12
CA ILE A 352 -5.87 14.86 -11.30
C ILE A 352 -4.91 13.74 -11.67
N ALA A 353 -4.61 12.87 -10.70
CA ALA A 353 -3.77 11.69 -10.87
C ALA A 353 -3.97 10.72 -9.71
N ALA A 354 -3.54 9.50 -9.90
CA ALA A 354 -3.44 8.49 -8.85
C ALA A 354 -2.04 7.88 -8.84
N VAL A 355 -1.64 7.36 -7.69
CA VAL A 355 -0.41 6.61 -7.50
C VAL A 355 -0.78 5.19 -7.10
N SER A 356 -0.17 4.20 -7.73
CA SER A 356 -0.38 2.78 -7.43
C SER A 356 0.93 2.12 -7.03
N GLY A 357 0.90 1.35 -5.95
CA GLY A 357 2.05 0.61 -5.45
C GLY A 357 1.64 -0.71 -4.80
N GLY A 358 2.66 -1.47 -4.38
CA GLY A 358 2.48 -2.72 -3.65
C GLY A 358 2.30 -3.97 -4.51
N ALA A 359 1.80 -3.84 -5.73
CA ALA A 359 1.67 -4.91 -6.72
C ALA A 359 1.56 -4.31 -8.14
N PRO A 360 1.79 -5.09 -9.21
CA PRO A 360 1.60 -4.62 -10.57
C PRO A 360 0.14 -4.30 -10.90
N LEU A 361 -0.08 -3.25 -11.67
CA LEU A 361 -1.37 -2.93 -12.28
C LEU A 361 -1.34 -3.38 -13.75
N GLY A 362 -2.42 -4.00 -14.24
CA GLY A 362 -2.50 -4.44 -15.63
C GLY A 362 -2.42 -3.28 -16.63
N GLU A 363 -1.62 -3.43 -17.68
CA GLU A 363 -1.38 -2.38 -18.69
C GLU A 363 -2.68 -1.81 -19.29
N ARG A 364 -3.66 -2.68 -19.59
CA ARG A 364 -4.95 -2.25 -20.14
C ARG A 364 -5.70 -1.32 -19.19
N LEU A 365 -5.74 -1.66 -17.91
CA LEU A 365 -6.40 -0.84 -16.89
C LEU A 365 -5.67 0.49 -16.70
N THR A 366 -4.35 0.48 -16.70
CA THR A 366 -3.53 1.69 -16.65
C THR A 366 -3.83 2.60 -17.84
N HIS A 367 -3.86 2.06 -19.06
CA HIS A 367 -4.23 2.81 -20.26
C HIS A 367 -5.65 3.37 -20.19
N PHE A 368 -6.60 2.60 -19.66
CA PHE A 368 -7.96 3.06 -19.48
C PHE A 368 -8.04 4.29 -18.57
N PHE A 369 -7.40 4.24 -17.39
CA PHE A 369 -7.38 5.37 -16.47
C PHE A 369 -6.65 6.60 -17.03
N PHE A 370 -5.55 6.42 -17.73
CA PHE A 370 -4.89 7.50 -18.47
C PHE A 370 -5.84 8.12 -19.51
N GLY A 371 -6.50 7.29 -20.30
CA GLY A 371 -7.42 7.73 -21.35
C GLY A 371 -8.67 8.42 -20.81
N MET A 372 -9.14 8.05 -19.62
CA MET A 372 -10.30 8.70 -19.01
C MET A 372 -9.97 9.96 -18.20
N GLY A 373 -8.70 10.36 -18.14
CA GLY A 373 -8.26 11.64 -17.59
C GLY A 373 -7.71 11.60 -16.17
N VAL A 374 -7.54 10.41 -15.57
CA VAL A 374 -6.85 10.23 -14.27
C VAL A 374 -5.70 9.26 -14.45
N PRO A 375 -4.49 9.74 -14.81
CA PRO A 375 -3.34 8.87 -14.96
C PRO A 375 -3.00 8.17 -13.65
N ILE A 376 -2.73 6.87 -13.71
CA ILE A 376 -2.23 6.09 -12.59
C ILE A 376 -0.73 5.92 -12.76
N LEU A 377 0.03 6.47 -11.82
CA LEU A 377 1.48 6.43 -11.82
C LEU A 377 1.93 5.28 -10.93
N GLU A 378 2.48 4.25 -11.55
CA GLU A 378 2.96 3.08 -10.81
C GLU A 378 4.33 3.34 -10.20
N GLY A 379 4.53 2.84 -8.98
CA GLY A 379 5.81 2.83 -8.29
C GLY A 379 6.14 1.45 -7.73
N TYR A 380 7.43 1.24 -7.50
CA TYR A 380 7.99 0.01 -6.96
C TYR A 380 8.88 0.32 -5.76
N GLY A 381 8.75 -0.48 -4.74
CA GLY A 381 9.60 -0.45 -3.56
C GLY A 381 9.16 -1.44 -2.50
N LEU A 382 9.92 -1.46 -1.43
CA LEU A 382 9.76 -2.33 -0.28
C LEU A 382 9.88 -1.53 1.01
N THR A 383 9.60 -2.12 2.14
CA THR A 383 9.88 -1.50 3.44
C THR A 383 11.36 -1.18 3.58
N GLU A 384 12.23 -2.06 3.10
CA GLU A 384 13.68 -1.92 3.10
C GLU A 384 14.19 -0.79 2.18
N THR A 385 13.36 -0.29 1.27
CA THR A 385 13.65 0.89 0.44
C THR A 385 12.83 2.12 0.86
N THR A 386 12.29 2.13 2.05
CA THR A 386 11.52 3.25 2.64
C THR A 386 10.30 3.65 1.80
N ALA A 387 9.68 2.77 1.10
CA ALA A 387 8.63 2.80 0.10
C ALA A 387 9.19 2.78 -1.33
N ALA A 388 9.17 3.89 -2.08
CA ALA A 388 9.48 3.84 -3.50
C ALA A 388 10.99 3.88 -3.80
N ALA A 389 11.49 2.92 -4.56
CA ALA A 389 12.81 2.97 -5.19
C ALA A 389 12.73 3.48 -6.64
N ALA A 390 11.60 3.25 -7.31
CA ALA A 390 11.32 3.72 -8.67
C ALA A 390 9.85 4.14 -8.80
N VAL A 391 9.59 5.15 -9.62
CA VAL A 391 8.25 5.65 -9.89
C VAL A 391 8.11 6.15 -11.33
N ASN A 392 6.93 5.95 -11.92
CA ASN A 392 6.51 6.69 -13.10
C ASN A 392 6.09 8.10 -12.69
N VAL A 393 6.48 9.09 -13.46
CA VAL A 393 6.10 10.48 -13.21
C VAL A 393 5.27 11.01 -14.38
N ARG A 394 4.45 12.03 -14.15
CA ARG A 394 3.46 12.50 -15.11
C ARG A 394 4.02 12.84 -16.50
N ASP A 395 5.16 13.50 -16.53
CA ASP A 395 5.79 13.97 -17.77
C ASP A 395 6.82 12.99 -18.35
N ASN A 396 7.09 11.89 -17.67
CA ASN A 396 8.04 10.86 -18.09
C ASN A 396 7.64 9.49 -17.52
N TYR A 397 6.74 8.82 -18.20
CA TYR A 397 6.22 7.51 -17.80
C TYR A 397 6.27 6.52 -18.95
N LYS A 398 6.32 5.25 -18.62
CA LYS A 398 6.16 4.14 -19.55
C LYS A 398 5.25 3.09 -18.95
N ILE A 399 4.04 2.98 -19.50
CA ILE A 399 3.05 1.99 -19.03
C ILE A 399 3.61 0.58 -19.20
N GLY A 400 3.37 -0.29 -18.22
CA GLY A 400 3.96 -1.62 -18.13
C GLY A 400 5.33 -1.65 -17.45
N THR A 401 5.80 -0.51 -16.96
CA THR A 401 6.98 -0.39 -16.09
C THR A 401 6.60 0.26 -14.75
N VAL A 402 7.48 0.13 -13.78
CA VAL A 402 7.34 0.81 -12.48
C VAL A 402 8.11 2.13 -12.42
N GLY A 403 8.48 2.66 -13.59
CA GLY A 403 9.14 3.95 -13.72
C GLY A 403 10.66 3.88 -13.58
N ARG A 404 11.25 5.02 -13.30
CA ARG A 404 12.70 5.23 -13.16
C ARG A 404 13.09 5.38 -11.69
N PRO A 405 14.36 5.15 -11.35
CA PRO A 405 14.84 5.36 -9.98
C PRO A 405 14.51 6.75 -9.44
N LEU A 406 14.13 6.79 -8.16
CA LEU A 406 13.89 8.04 -7.44
C LEU A 406 15.21 8.86 -7.33
N ALA A 407 15.09 10.17 -7.16
CA ALA A 407 16.26 11.04 -7.02
C ALA A 407 17.26 10.51 -5.97
N GLY A 408 18.53 10.39 -6.34
CA GLY A 408 19.57 9.83 -5.49
C GLY A 408 19.57 8.31 -5.34
N THR A 409 18.73 7.61 -6.07
CA THR A 409 18.63 6.15 -6.05
C THR A 409 19.27 5.54 -7.29
N SER A 410 19.98 4.44 -7.09
CA SER A 410 20.57 3.62 -8.15
C SER A 410 19.92 2.25 -8.16
N ILE A 411 19.61 1.73 -9.33
CA ILE A 411 19.10 0.38 -9.55
C ILE A 411 20.04 -0.38 -10.45
N ARG A 412 20.37 -1.61 -10.06
CA ARG A 412 21.23 -2.53 -10.83
C ARG A 412 20.51 -3.86 -11.00
N ILE A 413 20.68 -4.47 -12.16
CA ILE A 413 20.23 -5.83 -12.42
C ILE A 413 21.44 -6.76 -12.32
N ALA A 414 21.42 -7.66 -11.36
CA ALA A 414 22.44 -8.66 -11.15
C ALA A 414 22.47 -9.71 -12.31
N GLU A 415 23.49 -10.57 -12.32
CA GLU A 415 23.64 -11.57 -13.39
C GLU A 415 22.47 -12.58 -13.44
N ASP A 416 21.89 -12.89 -12.29
CA ASP A 416 20.73 -13.77 -12.17
C ASP A 416 19.37 -13.05 -12.38
N GLY A 417 19.40 -11.75 -12.73
CA GLY A 417 18.22 -10.94 -12.97
C GLY A 417 17.64 -10.27 -11.74
N GLU A 418 18.27 -10.42 -10.56
CA GLU A 418 17.81 -9.77 -9.33
C GLU A 418 17.97 -8.25 -9.40
N VAL A 419 16.96 -7.55 -8.91
CA VAL A 419 16.97 -6.09 -8.78
C VAL A 419 17.70 -5.72 -7.49
N LEU A 420 18.73 -4.91 -7.61
CA LEU A 420 19.50 -4.36 -6.50
C LEU A 420 19.25 -2.85 -6.40
N VAL A 421 19.13 -2.33 -5.18
CA VAL A 421 18.85 -0.91 -4.94
C VAL A 421 19.91 -0.32 -4.02
N LYS A 422 20.38 0.90 -4.34
CA LYS A 422 21.32 1.68 -3.51
C LYS A 422 20.89 3.14 -3.45
N GLY A 423 21.02 3.76 -2.28
CA GLY A 423 20.69 5.16 -2.06
C GLY A 423 20.25 5.42 -0.62
N ASP A 424 19.96 6.69 -0.32
CA ASP A 424 19.52 7.12 1.02
C ASP A 424 18.16 6.54 1.45
N VAL A 425 17.38 6.02 0.52
CA VAL A 425 16.12 5.33 0.81
C VAL A 425 16.31 3.90 1.31
N VAL A 426 17.50 3.32 1.14
CA VAL A 426 17.80 1.96 1.60
C VAL A 426 17.98 1.93 3.11
N PHE A 427 17.30 1.01 3.78
CA PHE A 427 17.35 0.82 5.22
C PHE A 427 18.77 0.51 5.72
N HIS A 428 19.02 0.73 7.03
CA HIS A 428 20.32 0.45 7.61
C HIS A 428 20.55 -1.02 7.93
N ARG A 429 19.55 -1.67 8.50
CA ARG A 429 19.65 -3.07 8.98
C ARG A 429 18.29 -3.61 9.40
N TYR A 430 18.25 -4.90 9.64
CA TYR A 430 17.18 -5.51 10.41
C TYR A 430 17.53 -5.45 11.91
N TRP A 431 16.53 -5.10 12.72
CA TRP A 431 16.67 -4.98 14.16
C TRP A 431 17.01 -6.34 14.79
N ASN A 432 18.06 -6.38 15.62
CA ASN A 432 18.53 -7.60 16.30
C ASN A 432 18.70 -8.83 15.37
N ASN A 433 19.04 -8.61 14.10
CA ASN A 433 19.18 -9.70 13.11
C ASN A 433 20.32 -9.40 12.12
N GLU A 434 21.57 -9.60 12.59
CA GLU A 434 22.76 -9.39 11.77
C GLU A 434 22.81 -10.35 10.57
N ALA A 435 22.47 -11.62 10.77
CA ALA A 435 22.50 -12.60 9.69
C ALA A 435 21.59 -12.22 8.51
N ALA A 436 20.38 -11.77 8.79
CA ALA A 436 19.47 -11.31 7.75
C ALA A 436 19.97 -10.00 7.10
N THR A 437 20.60 -9.12 7.87
CA THR A 437 21.20 -7.87 7.36
C THR A 437 22.33 -8.15 6.39
N GLU A 438 23.27 -9.01 6.75
CA GLU A 438 24.40 -9.41 5.91
C GLU A 438 23.97 -10.11 4.61
N GLN A 439 22.89 -10.93 4.69
CA GLN A 439 22.34 -11.58 3.50
C GLN A 439 21.65 -10.60 2.54
N SER A 440 21.20 -9.47 3.04
CA SER A 440 20.36 -8.54 2.27
C SER A 440 21.14 -7.31 1.79
N LEU A 441 22.25 -6.95 2.43
CA LEU A 441 23.05 -5.77 2.12
C LEU A 441 24.48 -6.17 1.81
N GLU A 442 24.96 -5.85 0.60
CA GLU A 442 26.32 -6.07 0.15
C GLU A 442 26.85 -4.80 -0.52
N ASP A 443 27.94 -4.24 0.00
CA ASP A 443 28.58 -3.00 -0.51
C ASP A 443 27.60 -1.81 -0.69
N GLY A 444 26.60 -1.71 0.19
CA GLY A 444 25.56 -0.68 0.14
C GLY A 444 24.44 -0.97 -0.87
N TRP A 445 24.47 -2.10 -1.56
CA TRP A 445 23.40 -2.58 -2.40
C TRP A 445 22.45 -3.49 -1.62
N PHE A 446 21.18 -3.18 -1.69
CA PHE A 446 20.12 -4.02 -1.13
C PHE A 446 19.64 -5.04 -2.17
N HIS A 447 19.69 -6.30 -1.79
CA HIS A 447 19.15 -7.43 -2.56
C HIS A 447 17.65 -7.56 -2.33
N THR A 448 16.86 -7.14 -3.31
CA THR A 448 15.40 -7.07 -3.16
C THR A 448 14.70 -8.44 -3.16
N GLY A 449 15.32 -9.44 -3.73
CA GLY A 449 14.69 -10.72 -4.02
C GLY A 449 13.69 -10.68 -5.18
N ASP A 450 13.54 -9.52 -5.83
CA ASP A 450 12.69 -9.35 -7.00
C ASP A 450 13.53 -9.45 -8.28
N LEU A 451 12.93 -9.98 -9.34
CA LEU A 451 13.53 -10.09 -10.67
C LEU A 451 13.00 -8.98 -11.57
N GLY A 452 13.86 -8.45 -12.42
CA GLY A 452 13.47 -7.38 -13.31
C GLY A 452 14.48 -7.07 -14.40
N SER A 453 14.18 -6.04 -15.17
CA SER A 453 15.04 -5.53 -16.22
C SER A 453 14.97 -4.00 -16.32
N LEU A 454 16.04 -3.38 -16.75
CA LEU A 454 16.11 -1.96 -17.07
C LEU A 454 16.20 -1.79 -18.59
N ASP A 455 15.40 -0.89 -19.14
CA ASP A 455 15.55 -0.49 -20.53
C ASP A 455 16.65 0.58 -20.71
N GLU A 456 16.86 1.01 -21.94
CA GLU A 456 17.91 1.99 -22.28
C GLU A 456 17.65 3.37 -21.66
N ASP A 457 16.39 3.71 -21.39
CA ASP A 457 15.97 4.97 -20.79
C ASP A 457 15.97 4.91 -19.25
N GLY A 458 16.27 3.75 -18.66
CA GLY A 458 16.30 3.52 -17.21
C GLY A 458 14.95 3.19 -16.56
N PHE A 459 13.94 2.81 -17.37
CA PHE A 459 12.68 2.33 -16.82
C PHE A 459 12.80 0.89 -16.34
N LEU A 460 12.37 0.66 -15.11
CA LEU A 460 12.40 -0.65 -14.47
C LEU A 460 11.11 -1.43 -14.76
N ARG A 461 11.26 -2.67 -15.17
CA ARG A 461 10.16 -3.64 -15.28
C ARG A 461 10.41 -4.76 -14.28
N ILE A 462 9.46 -5.03 -13.40
CA ILE A 462 9.49 -6.16 -12.46
C ILE A 462 8.84 -7.35 -13.16
N THR A 463 9.49 -8.50 -13.11
CA THR A 463 9.04 -9.73 -13.78
C THR A 463 8.64 -10.86 -12.82
N GLY A 464 8.99 -10.74 -11.54
CA GLY A 464 8.60 -11.73 -10.53
C GLY A 464 9.44 -11.66 -9.28
N ARG A 465 9.22 -12.64 -8.39
CA ARG A 465 10.02 -12.84 -7.18
C ARG A 465 10.93 -14.04 -7.32
N LYS A 466 12.19 -13.89 -6.98
CA LYS A 466 13.22 -14.93 -7.09
C LYS A 466 12.84 -16.23 -6.35
N LYS A 467 12.30 -16.11 -5.14
CA LYS A 467 11.86 -17.24 -4.31
C LYS A 467 10.52 -17.87 -4.73
N GLU A 468 9.77 -17.21 -5.61
CA GLU A 468 8.46 -17.66 -6.06
C GLU A 468 8.49 -18.23 -7.47
N ILE A 469 9.64 -18.22 -8.15
CA ILE A 469 9.79 -18.83 -9.46
C ILE A 469 9.50 -20.34 -9.34
N ILE A 470 8.54 -20.78 -10.13
CA ILE A 470 8.16 -22.18 -10.26
C ILE A 470 9.10 -22.83 -11.25
N VAL A 471 9.67 -23.99 -10.87
CA VAL A 471 10.44 -24.83 -11.79
C VAL A 471 9.62 -26.07 -12.08
N THR A 472 9.06 -26.18 -13.28
CA THR A 472 8.27 -27.36 -13.65
C THR A 472 9.15 -28.61 -13.72
N ALA A 473 8.53 -29.81 -13.71
CA ALA A 473 9.25 -31.08 -13.85
C ALA A 473 10.08 -31.15 -15.17
N GLY A 474 9.69 -30.39 -16.18
CA GLY A 474 10.44 -30.23 -17.44
C GLY A 474 11.59 -29.22 -17.38
N GLY A 475 11.86 -28.62 -16.20
CA GLY A 475 12.92 -27.64 -15.99
C GLY A 475 12.60 -26.21 -16.50
N LYS A 476 11.35 -25.93 -16.84
CA LYS A 476 10.93 -24.58 -17.26
C LYS A 476 10.70 -23.68 -16.04
N ASN A 477 11.37 -22.53 -16.03
CA ASN A 477 11.12 -21.48 -15.05
C ASN A 477 9.88 -20.69 -15.42
N VAL A 478 8.97 -20.52 -14.48
CA VAL A 478 7.71 -19.78 -14.64
C VAL A 478 7.57 -18.75 -13.52
N ALA A 479 7.34 -17.50 -13.89
CA ALA A 479 7.02 -16.44 -12.94
C ALA A 479 5.50 -16.43 -12.68
N PRO A 480 5.01 -16.88 -11.52
CA PRO A 480 3.58 -16.99 -11.27
C PRO A 480 2.86 -15.64 -11.30
N ALA A 481 3.53 -14.57 -10.87
CA ALA A 481 2.96 -13.24 -10.83
C ALA A 481 2.40 -12.77 -12.18
N VAL A 482 3.09 -13.07 -13.28
CA VAL A 482 2.63 -12.69 -14.64
C VAL A 482 1.26 -13.28 -14.96
N LEU A 483 1.06 -14.55 -14.65
CA LEU A 483 -0.23 -15.22 -14.86
C LEU A 483 -1.29 -14.74 -13.88
N GLU A 484 -0.93 -14.63 -12.61
CA GLU A 484 -1.84 -14.23 -11.53
C GLU A 484 -2.40 -12.82 -11.73
N ASP A 485 -1.57 -11.87 -12.19
CA ASP A 485 -1.99 -10.49 -12.42
C ASP A 485 -3.03 -10.41 -13.55
N HIS A 486 -2.82 -11.18 -14.62
CA HIS A 486 -3.81 -11.27 -15.71
C HIS A 486 -5.10 -11.97 -15.27
N MET A 487 -5.00 -13.02 -14.45
CA MET A 487 -6.17 -13.70 -13.89
C MET A 487 -7.04 -12.76 -13.04
N ARG A 488 -6.41 -11.98 -12.16
CA ARG A 488 -7.12 -11.03 -11.27
C ARG A 488 -7.76 -9.86 -12.01
N ALA A 489 -7.39 -9.60 -13.23
CA ALA A 489 -8.08 -8.61 -14.07
C ALA A 489 -9.54 -9.01 -14.40
N HIS A 490 -9.88 -10.30 -14.27
CA HIS A 490 -11.26 -10.76 -14.48
C HIS A 490 -12.15 -10.45 -13.27
N PRO A 491 -13.33 -9.82 -13.45
CA PRO A 491 -14.18 -9.34 -12.35
C PRO A 491 -14.61 -10.40 -11.34
N LEU A 492 -14.86 -11.64 -11.81
CA LEU A 492 -15.27 -12.77 -10.97
C LEU A 492 -14.15 -13.33 -10.09
N ILE A 493 -12.88 -13.02 -10.40
CA ILE A 493 -11.75 -13.57 -9.67
C ILE A 493 -11.30 -12.58 -8.60
N SER A 494 -11.39 -13.00 -7.33
CA SER A 494 -10.87 -12.24 -6.20
C SER A 494 -9.36 -12.42 -6.07
N GLN A 495 -8.95 -13.68 -5.88
CA GLN A 495 -7.55 -14.05 -5.73
C GLN A 495 -7.26 -15.31 -6.54
N CYS A 496 -6.00 -15.54 -6.81
CA CYS A 496 -5.54 -16.78 -7.40
C CYS A 496 -4.12 -17.10 -6.96
N MET A 497 -3.75 -18.35 -7.04
CA MET A 497 -2.39 -18.82 -6.79
C MET A 497 -2.01 -19.86 -7.84
N VAL A 498 -1.03 -19.51 -8.66
CA VAL A 498 -0.45 -20.40 -9.66
C VAL A 498 0.44 -21.44 -8.96
N VAL A 499 0.28 -22.69 -9.34
CA VAL A 499 1.01 -23.85 -8.82
C VAL A 499 1.66 -24.63 -9.95
N GLY A 500 2.68 -25.44 -9.64
CA GLY A 500 3.33 -26.23 -10.67
C GLY A 500 4.78 -26.58 -10.38
N ASP A 501 5.29 -26.22 -9.19
CA ASP A 501 6.65 -26.56 -8.82
C ASP A 501 6.86 -28.08 -8.78
N GLN A 502 7.87 -28.56 -9.53
CA GLN A 502 8.15 -29.98 -9.76
C GLN A 502 6.96 -30.77 -10.34
N LYS A 503 5.99 -30.09 -10.95
CA LYS A 503 4.81 -30.71 -11.58
C LYS A 503 4.90 -30.68 -13.12
N PRO A 504 4.17 -31.57 -13.81
CA PRO A 504 4.28 -31.70 -15.27
C PRO A 504 3.73 -30.48 -16.05
N PHE A 505 2.88 -29.68 -15.44
CA PHE A 505 2.28 -28.49 -16.04
C PHE A 505 1.88 -27.47 -14.97
N ILE A 506 1.54 -26.28 -15.41
CA ILE A 506 1.07 -25.17 -14.55
C ILE A 506 -0.43 -25.28 -14.33
N GLY A 507 -0.83 -25.25 -13.07
CA GLY A 507 -2.22 -25.14 -12.63
C GLY A 507 -2.47 -23.85 -11.86
N VAL A 508 -3.72 -23.55 -11.53
CA VAL A 508 -4.09 -22.39 -10.71
C VAL A 508 -5.26 -22.69 -9.79
N LEU A 509 -5.15 -22.24 -8.54
CA LEU A 509 -6.25 -22.13 -7.58
C LEU A 509 -6.90 -20.75 -7.74
N VAL A 510 -8.22 -20.72 -7.77
CA VAL A 510 -9.01 -19.50 -8.03
C VAL A 510 -10.04 -19.32 -6.92
N THR A 511 -10.19 -18.10 -6.42
CA THR A 511 -11.28 -17.70 -5.54
C THR A 511 -12.23 -16.74 -6.25
N LEU A 512 -13.53 -16.87 -5.97
CA LEU A 512 -14.55 -16.01 -6.55
C LEU A 512 -14.75 -14.76 -5.70
N ASP A 513 -14.97 -13.61 -6.37
CA ASP A 513 -15.20 -12.35 -5.71
C ASP A 513 -16.58 -12.32 -5.04
N PRO A 514 -16.67 -12.25 -3.71
CA PRO A 514 -17.93 -12.31 -2.99
C PRO A 514 -18.84 -11.09 -3.22
N GLU A 515 -18.28 -9.97 -3.68
CA GLU A 515 -19.06 -8.78 -4.00
C GLU A 515 -19.60 -8.79 -5.43
N PHE A 516 -18.86 -9.35 -6.36
CA PHE A 516 -19.27 -9.44 -7.77
C PHE A 516 -20.17 -10.64 -8.05
N LEU A 517 -19.95 -11.77 -7.39
CA LEU A 517 -20.65 -13.03 -7.61
C LEU A 517 -22.19 -12.91 -7.54
N PRO A 518 -22.79 -12.22 -6.54
CA PRO A 518 -24.24 -12.08 -6.47
C PRO A 518 -24.87 -11.46 -7.72
N SER A 519 -24.25 -10.45 -8.29
CA SER A 519 -24.73 -9.78 -9.51
C SER A 519 -24.58 -10.65 -10.75
N TRP A 520 -23.50 -11.41 -10.84
CA TRP A 520 -23.31 -12.39 -11.92
C TRP A 520 -24.39 -13.47 -11.90
N LEU A 521 -24.77 -13.95 -10.71
CA LEU A 521 -25.84 -14.92 -10.50
C LEU A 521 -27.20 -14.33 -10.85
N GLU A 522 -27.50 -13.11 -10.38
CA GLU A 522 -28.77 -12.43 -10.66
C GLU A 522 -28.98 -12.21 -12.16
N ALA A 523 -27.96 -11.79 -12.88
CA ALA A 523 -28.02 -11.62 -14.34
C ALA A 523 -28.37 -12.91 -15.10
N ARG A 524 -28.22 -14.06 -14.46
CA ARG A 524 -28.54 -15.41 -14.99
C ARG A 524 -29.78 -16.04 -14.37
N GLY A 525 -30.52 -15.27 -13.59
CA GLY A 525 -31.74 -15.78 -12.92
C GLY A 525 -31.46 -16.83 -11.84
N ARG A 526 -30.23 -16.82 -11.27
CA ARG A 526 -29.79 -17.74 -10.22
C ARG A 526 -29.90 -17.11 -8.84
N PRO A 527 -30.07 -17.90 -7.77
CA PRO A 527 -30.05 -17.36 -6.40
C PRO A 527 -28.74 -16.64 -6.08
N LYS A 528 -28.82 -15.44 -5.52
CA LYS A 528 -27.66 -14.59 -5.17
C LYS A 528 -26.75 -15.20 -4.10
N ASP A 529 -27.28 -16.10 -3.31
CA ASP A 529 -26.65 -16.79 -2.19
C ASP A 529 -26.02 -18.14 -2.58
N THR A 530 -26.02 -18.48 -3.88
CA THR A 530 -25.33 -19.69 -4.36
C THR A 530 -23.85 -19.64 -3.98
N SER A 531 -23.37 -20.66 -3.27
CA SER A 531 -22.01 -20.70 -2.76
C SER A 531 -20.97 -20.99 -3.86
N PRO A 532 -19.72 -20.53 -3.71
CA PRO A 532 -18.62 -20.92 -4.60
C PRO A 532 -18.43 -22.43 -4.70
N SER A 533 -18.70 -23.19 -3.63
CA SER A 533 -18.60 -24.64 -3.64
C SER A 533 -19.60 -25.29 -4.61
N GLU A 534 -20.81 -24.75 -4.71
CA GLU A 534 -21.85 -25.21 -5.65
C GLU A 534 -21.48 -24.86 -7.10
N LEU A 535 -20.66 -23.82 -7.29
CA LEU A 535 -20.23 -23.33 -8.59
C LEU A 535 -18.91 -23.93 -9.07
N ALA A 536 -18.20 -24.66 -8.23
CA ALA A 536 -16.86 -25.18 -8.53
C ALA A 536 -16.79 -26.04 -9.80
N ASN A 537 -17.86 -26.75 -10.10
CA ASN A 537 -17.99 -27.59 -11.31
C ASN A 537 -19.14 -27.13 -12.23
N ASP A 538 -19.69 -25.94 -11.99
CA ASP A 538 -20.76 -25.39 -12.82
C ASP A 538 -20.20 -25.02 -14.20
N PRO A 539 -20.82 -25.49 -15.31
CA PRO A 539 -20.30 -25.27 -16.66
C PRO A 539 -20.18 -23.80 -17.06
N GLU A 540 -21.13 -22.95 -16.67
CA GLU A 540 -21.07 -21.51 -16.98
C GLU A 540 -19.98 -20.80 -16.19
N MET A 541 -19.86 -21.11 -14.90
CA MET A 541 -18.80 -20.55 -14.06
C MET A 541 -17.42 -21.01 -14.53
N CYS A 542 -17.26 -22.29 -14.83
CA CYS A 542 -16.01 -22.81 -15.38
C CYS A 542 -15.66 -22.17 -16.72
N ALA A 543 -16.63 -21.88 -17.58
CA ALA A 543 -16.41 -21.18 -18.84
C ALA A 543 -15.94 -19.74 -18.61
N GLU A 544 -16.47 -19.04 -17.61
CA GLU A 544 -16.01 -17.69 -17.25
C GLU A 544 -14.57 -17.69 -16.71
N VAL A 545 -14.24 -18.60 -15.82
CA VAL A 545 -12.87 -18.76 -15.30
C VAL A 545 -11.91 -19.16 -16.44
N GLN A 546 -12.34 -20.01 -17.38
CA GLN A 546 -11.54 -20.39 -18.54
C GLN A 546 -11.19 -19.19 -19.43
N LYS A 547 -12.08 -18.22 -19.59
CA LYS A 547 -11.77 -16.96 -20.31
C LYS A 547 -10.61 -16.21 -19.66
N ALA A 548 -10.61 -16.11 -18.33
CA ALA A 548 -9.51 -15.48 -17.60
C ALA A 548 -8.19 -16.25 -17.78
N VAL A 549 -8.25 -17.58 -17.75
CA VAL A 549 -7.08 -18.43 -18.04
C VAL A 549 -6.57 -18.22 -19.46
N ASP A 550 -7.45 -18.18 -20.43
CA ASP A 550 -7.08 -17.98 -21.84
C ASP A 550 -6.42 -16.61 -22.07
N GLU A 551 -6.93 -15.56 -21.43
CA GLU A 551 -6.31 -14.23 -21.47
C GLU A 551 -4.94 -14.22 -20.80
N ALA A 552 -4.80 -14.80 -19.62
CA ALA A 552 -3.53 -14.88 -18.93
C ALA A 552 -2.49 -15.67 -19.73
N ASN A 553 -2.92 -16.74 -20.39
CA ASN A 553 -2.05 -17.59 -21.20
C ASN A 553 -1.48 -16.88 -22.46
N GLN A 554 -2.10 -15.78 -22.90
CA GLN A 554 -1.56 -14.98 -24.01
C GLN A 554 -0.28 -14.22 -23.62
N ALA A 555 -0.07 -13.97 -22.32
CA ALA A 555 1.10 -13.23 -21.84
C ALA A 555 2.37 -14.07 -21.72
N VAL A 556 2.29 -15.39 -21.89
CA VAL A 556 3.38 -16.32 -21.61
C VAL A 556 3.58 -17.33 -22.76
N SER A 557 4.76 -17.99 -22.76
CA SER A 557 5.04 -19.06 -23.71
C SER A 557 4.17 -20.29 -23.45
N LYS A 558 4.00 -21.14 -24.47
CA LYS A 558 3.17 -22.33 -24.41
C LYS A 558 3.52 -23.28 -23.24
N ALA A 559 4.79 -23.34 -22.87
CA ALA A 559 5.27 -24.18 -21.74
C ALA A 559 4.91 -23.59 -20.37
N GLU A 560 4.61 -22.29 -20.29
CA GLU A 560 4.27 -21.58 -19.08
C GLU A 560 2.76 -21.45 -18.86
N GLN A 561 1.96 -21.87 -19.84
CA GLN A 561 0.51 -21.72 -19.81
C GLN A 561 -0.15 -22.57 -18.73
N ILE A 562 -1.16 -21.99 -18.09
CA ILE A 562 -2.07 -22.70 -17.19
C ILE A 562 -2.85 -23.74 -18.00
N LYS A 563 -2.83 -25.01 -17.53
CA LYS A 563 -3.54 -26.12 -18.18
C LYS A 563 -4.82 -26.51 -17.45
N GLN A 564 -4.84 -26.35 -16.14
CA GLN A 564 -6.00 -26.69 -15.30
C GLN A 564 -6.16 -25.68 -14.17
N PHE A 565 -7.39 -25.51 -13.71
CA PHE A 565 -7.73 -24.68 -12.56
C PHE A 565 -8.68 -25.40 -11.59
N ARG A 566 -8.72 -24.90 -10.36
CA ARG A 566 -9.69 -25.28 -9.33
C ARG A 566 -10.30 -24.04 -8.70
N ILE A 567 -11.64 -23.99 -8.61
CA ILE A 567 -12.37 -22.96 -7.90
C ILE A 567 -12.49 -23.38 -6.44
N LEU A 568 -11.98 -22.54 -5.53
CA LEU A 568 -11.97 -22.82 -4.10
C LEU A 568 -13.29 -22.41 -3.45
N PRO A 569 -13.67 -23.02 -2.29
CA PRO A 569 -14.95 -22.79 -1.64
C PRO A 569 -15.10 -21.42 -1.01
N GLN A 570 -13.99 -20.71 -0.76
CA GLN A 570 -14.00 -19.40 -0.11
C GLN A 570 -12.78 -18.57 -0.53
N ASP A 571 -12.88 -17.26 -0.34
CA ASP A 571 -11.77 -16.35 -0.61
C ASP A 571 -10.64 -16.54 0.41
N PHE A 572 -9.41 -16.14 0.04
CA PHE A 572 -8.29 -16.15 0.98
C PHE A 572 -8.53 -15.10 2.07
N ALA A 573 -8.14 -15.43 3.30
CA ALA A 573 -8.37 -14.58 4.45
C ALA A 573 -7.15 -14.49 5.36
N GLU A 574 -7.05 -13.34 6.04
CA GLU A 574 -5.99 -13.05 7.00
C GLU A 574 -6.11 -13.91 8.26
N ASP A 575 -7.32 -14.10 8.77
CA ASP A 575 -7.63 -14.91 9.96
C ASP A 575 -7.28 -16.39 9.79
N ARG A 576 -7.25 -16.89 8.57
CA ARG A 576 -6.76 -18.25 8.23
C ARG A 576 -5.26 -18.29 7.91
N GLY A 577 -4.57 -17.18 8.04
CA GLY A 577 -3.15 -17.05 7.74
C GLY A 577 -2.80 -17.06 6.25
N GLU A 578 -3.77 -16.97 5.36
CA GLU A 578 -3.61 -17.07 3.90
C GLU A 578 -3.20 -15.75 3.24
N MET A 579 -3.49 -14.64 3.90
CA MET A 579 -3.14 -13.29 3.45
C MET A 579 -2.33 -12.54 4.51
N THR A 580 -1.50 -11.60 4.05
CA THR A 580 -0.90 -10.60 4.93
C THR A 580 -1.90 -9.46 5.20
N PRO A 581 -1.71 -8.64 6.25
CA PRO A 581 -2.50 -7.43 6.47
C PRO A 581 -2.46 -6.44 5.28
N SER A 582 -1.40 -6.49 4.49
CA SER A 582 -1.26 -5.72 3.24
C SER A 582 -1.88 -6.40 2.02
N LEU A 583 -2.73 -7.42 2.23
CA LEU A 583 -3.48 -8.16 1.21
C LEU A 583 -2.59 -8.93 0.21
N LYS A 584 -1.44 -9.42 0.65
CA LYS A 584 -0.58 -10.32 -0.14
C LYS A 584 -0.83 -11.77 0.23
N VAL A 585 -0.88 -12.64 -0.77
CA VAL A 585 -1.08 -14.09 -0.58
C VAL A 585 0.16 -14.73 0.04
N LYS A 586 -0.04 -15.46 1.13
CA LYS A 586 0.99 -16.30 1.76
C LYS A 586 0.98 -17.68 1.10
N ARG A 587 1.75 -17.83 0.04
CA ARG A 587 1.74 -19.01 -0.84
C ARG A 587 1.92 -20.34 -0.10
N ASN A 588 2.85 -20.40 0.85
CA ASN A 588 3.09 -21.61 1.62
C ASN A 588 1.86 -22.03 2.45
N LYS A 589 1.19 -21.05 3.07
CA LYS A 589 0.01 -21.33 3.88
C LYS A 589 -1.20 -21.73 3.04
N VAL A 590 -1.39 -21.09 1.90
CA VAL A 590 -2.41 -21.50 0.92
C VAL A 590 -2.13 -22.91 0.40
N ALA A 591 -0.88 -23.21 0.05
CA ALA A 591 -0.50 -24.55 -0.42
C ALA A 591 -0.74 -25.63 0.65
N GLU A 592 -0.50 -25.32 1.92
CA GLU A 592 -0.80 -26.21 3.05
C GLU A 592 -2.31 -26.42 3.23
N ASN A 593 -3.09 -25.32 3.28
CA ASN A 593 -4.53 -25.37 3.52
C ASN A 593 -5.30 -26.05 2.39
N TYR A 594 -4.83 -25.95 1.15
CA TYR A 594 -5.49 -26.47 -0.06
C TYR A 594 -4.66 -27.56 -0.78
N ALA A 595 -3.89 -28.31 -0.02
CA ALA A 595 -3.03 -29.38 -0.57
C ALA A 595 -3.83 -30.40 -1.38
N SER A 596 -5.04 -30.77 -0.93
CA SER A 596 -5.91 -31.71 -1.63
C SER A 596 -6.41 -31.20 -2.97
N GLU A 597 -6.74 -29.91 -3.06
CA GLU A 597 -7.16 -29.25 -4.28
C GLU A 597 -6.01 -29.15 -5.29
N ILE A 598 -4.80 -28.89 -4.81
CA ILE A 598 -3.59 -28.89 -5.64
C ILE A 598 -3.32 -30.29 -6.18
N GLU A 599 -3.38 -31.33 -5.35
CA GLU A 599 -3.23 -32.70 -5.81
C GLU A 599 -4.28 -33.10 -6.84
N ALA A 600 -5.52 -32.66 -6.66
CA ALA A 600 -6.60 -32.94 -7.59
C ALA A 600 -6.37 -32.35 -9.00
N ILE A 601 -5.63 -31.26 -9.12
CA ILE A 601 -5.23 -30.68 -10.41
C ILE A 601 -4.36 -31.68 -11.21
N TYR A 602 -3.53 -32.44 -10.53
CA TYR A 602 -2.54 -33.35 -11.15
C TYR A 602 -2.95 -34.83 -11.17
N SER A 603 -4.09 -35.15 -10.57
CA SER A 603 -4.59 -36.53 -10.49
C SER A 603 -5.61 -36.88 -11.58
N SER A 604 -5.99 -35.92 -12.41
CA SER A 604 -7.00 -36.09 -13.47
C SER A 604 -6.39 -36.35 -14.83
#